data_0f0b7db03fb5f5108dcff289398def74
#
_entry.id   0f0b7db03fb5f5108dcff289398def74
#
_cell.length_a   1.000
_cell.length_b   1.000
_cell.length_c   1.000
_cell.angle_alpha   90.00
_cell.angle_beta   90.00
_cell.angle_gamma   90.00
#
_symmetry.space_group_name_H-M   'P 1'
#
loop_
_entity.id
_entity.type
_entity.pdbx_description
1 polymer ?
#
loop_
_entity_poly.entity_id
_entity_poly.type
_entity_poly.pdbx_seq_one_letter_code
_entity_poly.pdbx_strand_id
1 'polypeptide(L)'
;SNVTFDTNSYAIKPSFAPVLDQVAQTLQQNPEVVAQVVGHTDNTGQPAYNQTLSVNRAQSVVNYLGSRGVAMQRMAAEGRGDTQPIADNNTEAGRAANRRVEIYLRATAQHQGG
;
A
#
# COMPACT_ATOMS: atom_id res chain seq x y z
N SER A 1 0.48 -7.28 6.81
CA SER A 1 0.54 -6.14 7.74
C SER A 1 0.51 -4.83 6.97
N ASN A 2 0.06 -3.79 7.64
CA ASN A 2 -0.09 -2.50 7.01
C ASN A 2 1.16 -1.66 7.17
N VAL A 3 1.41 -0.82 6.15
CA VAL A 3 2.43 0.24 6.22
C VAL A 3 1.69 1.53 6.54
N THR A 4 2.10 2.23 7.61
CA THR A 4 1.44 3.47 8.01
C THR A 4 2.28 4.69 7.67
N PHE A 5 1.62 5.86 7.63
CA PHE A 5 2.21 7.10 7.16
C PHE A 5 1.92 8.24 8.15
N ASP A 6 2.81 9.20 8.17
CA ASP A 6 2.58 10.44 8.91
C ASP A 6 1.52 11.29 8.22
N THR A 7 0.96 12.24 8.96
CA THR A 7 -0.02 13.18 8.42
C THR A 7 0.54 13.89 7.19
N ASN A 8 -0.28 13.98 6.14
CA ASN A 8 0.06 14.65 4.88
C ASN A 8 1.32 14.11 4.19
N SER A 9 1.76 12.91 4.55
CA SER A 9 2.99 12.33 4.02
C SER A 9 2.69 11.08 3.22
N TYR A 10 3.45 10.86 2.16
CA TYR A 10 3.49 9.59 1.44
C TYR A 10 4.92 9.04 1.41
N ALA A 11 5.78 9.53 2.29
CA ALA A 11 7.14 9.01 2.42
C ALA A 11 7.15 7.74 3.26
N ILE A 12 7.83 6.71 2.76
CA ILE A 12 7.99 5.44 3.49
C ILE A 12 8.86 5.70 4.73
N LYS A 13 8.33 5.35 5.91
CA LYS A 13 9.12 5.43 7.13
C LYS A 13 10.17 4.33 7.13
N PRO A 14 11.41 4.62 7.52
CA PRO A 14 12.47 3.60 7.51
C PRO A 14 12.13 2.35 8.31
N SER A 15 11.29 2.48 9.35
CA SER A 15 10.90 1.33 10.18
C SER A 15 10.11 0.28 9.40
N PHE A 16 9.54 0.62 8.24
CA PHE A 16 8.79 -0.33 7.41
C PHE A 16 9.65 -0.98 6.34
N ALA A 17 10.92 -0.60 6.21
CA ALA A 17 11.79 -1.21 5.21
C ALA A 17 11.89 -2.73 5.36
N PRO A 18 12.07 -3.30 6.56
CA PRO A 18 12.13 -4.76 6.68
C PRO A 18 10.85 -5.46 6.22
N VAL A 19 9.68 -4.89 6.51
CA VAL A 19 8.39 -5.45 6.09
C VAL A 19 8.30 -5.44 4.56
N LEU A 20 8.65 -4.32 3.94
CA LEU A 20 8.57 -4.19 2.48
C LEU A 20 9.63 -5.03 1.78
N ASP A 21 10.81 -5.17 2.37
CA ASP A 21 11.83 -6.06 1.82
C ASP A 21 11.36 -7.51 1.83
N GLN A 22 10.62 -7.91 2.88
CA GLN A 22 10.05 -9.25 2.96
C GLN A 22 8.99 -9.45 1.89
N VAL A 23 8.15 -8.46 1.64
CA VAL A 23 7.15 -8.53 0.57
C VAL A 23 7.84 -8.67 -0.79
N ALA A 24 8.89 -7.90 -1.03
CA ALA A 24 9.64 -7.98 -2.29
C ALA A 24 10.22 -9.37 -2.48
N GLN A 25 10.81 -9.93 -1.42
CA GLN A 25 11.39 -11.27 -1.47
C GLN A 25 10.32 -12.33 -1.78
N THR A 26 9.15 -12.22 -1.15
CA THR A 26 8.04 -13.14 -1.40
C THR A 26 7.62 -13.07 -2.87
N LEU A 27 7.50 -11.87 -3.43
CA LEU A 27 7.14 -11.71 -4.83
C LEU A 27 8.19 -12.28 -5.77
N GLN A 28 9.46 -12.10 -5.45
CA GLN A 28 10.56 -12.65 -6.27
C GLN A 28 10.61 -14.17 -6.24
N GLN A 29 10.26 -14.77 -5.12
CA GLN A 29 10.27 -16.21 -4.96
C GLN A 29 9.03 -16.90 -5.53
N ASN A 30 8.00 -16.12 -5.85
CA ASN A 30 6.71 -16.65 -6.32
C ASN A 30 6.28 -15.88 -7.57
N PRO A 31 6.82 -16.22 -8.75
CA PRO A 31 6.59 -15.44 -9.97
C PRO A 31 5.11 -15.35 -10.39
N GLU A 32 4.29 -16.27 -9.90
CA GLU A 32 2.86 -16.31 -10.23
C GLU A 32 2.05 -15.33 -9.38
N VAL A 33 2.66 -14.70 -8.36
CA VAL A 33 1.94 -13.80 -7.45
C VAL A 33 2.02 -12.37 -7.95
N VAL A 34 0.90 -11.65 -7.86
CA VAL A 34 0.83 -10.23 -8.13
C VAL A 34 0.42 -9.49 -6.86
N ALA A 35 0.74 -8.22 -6.78
CA ALA A 35 0.43 -7.39 -5.62
C ALA A 35 -0.57 -6.31 -6.00
N GLN A 36 -1.65 -6.19 -5.22
CA GLN A 36 -2.53 -5.04 -5.26
C GLN A 36 -2.20 -4.17 -4.05
N VAL A 37 -1.83 -2.92 -4.28
CA VAL A 37 -1.34 -2.00 -3.26
C VAL A 37 -2.35 -0.88 -3.12
N VAL A 38 -3.01 -0.81 -1.97
CA VAL A 38 -4.17 0.06 -1.77
C VAL A 38 -3.86 1.09 -0.68
N GLY A 39 -3.88 2.36 -1.05
CA GLY A 39 -3.61 3.46 -0.13
C GLY A 39 -4.88 4.03 0.48
N HIS A 40 -4.74 4.53 1.69
CA HIS A 40 -5.84 5.11 2.47
C HIS A 40 -5.37 6.32 3.23
N THR A 41 -6.33 7.17 3.62
CA THR A 41 -6.07 8.32 4.48
C THR A 41 -7.01 8.30 5.67
N ASP A 42 -6.72 9.12 6.69
CA ASP A 42 -7.73 9.50 7.66
C ASP A 42 -8.70 10.50 7.02
N ASN A 43 -9.69 10.98 7.77
CA ASN A 43 -10.70 11.87 7.21
C ASN A 43 -10.38 13.37 7.38
N THR A 44 -9.13 13.70 7.69
CA THR A 44 -8.69 15.09 7.80
C THR A 44 -8.50 15.68 6.41
N GLY A 45 -9.04 16.88 6.21
CA GLY A 45 -8.88 17.59 4.94
C GLY A 45 -9.93 17.26 3.89
N GLN A 46 -9.70 17.72 2.68
CA GLN A 46 -10.67 17.62 1.60
C GLN A 46 -10.64 16.22 0.97
N PRO A 47 -11.81 15.66 0.62
CA PRO A 47 -11.85 14.34 -0.01
C PRO A 47 -11.01 14.21 -1.28
N ALA A 48 -10.99 15.23 -2.13
CA ALA A 48 -10.21 15.19 -3.36
C ALA A 48 -8.72 15.13 -3.08
N TYR A 49 -8.26 15.90 -2.08
CA TYR A 49 -6.86 15.85 -1.65
C TYR A 49 -6.51 14.48 -1.09
N ASN A 50 -7.42 13.93 -0.27
CA ASN A 50 -7.21 12.61 0.34
C ASN A 50 -7.16 11.51 -0.71
N GLN A 51 -7.96 11.61 -1.77
CA GLN A 51 -7.88 10.64 -2.86
C GLN A 51 -6.50 10.68 -3.52
N THR A 52 -5.99 11.85 -3.82
CA THR A 52 -4.65 12.01 -4.40
C THR A 52 -3.57 11.49 -3.45
N LEU A 53 -3.67 11.82 -2.16
CA LEU A 53 -2.71 11.38 -1.15
C LEU A 53 -2.69 9.86 -1.04
N SER A 54 -3.86 9.22 -1.08
CA SER A 54 -3.94 7.77 -0.98
C SER A 54 -3.29 7.08 -2.19
N VAL A 55 -3.48 7.63 -3.38
CA VAL A 55 -2.80 7.12 -4.58
C VAL A 55 -1.29 7.27 -4.44
N ASN A 56 -0.84 8.44 -3.96
CA ASN A 56 0.59 8.70 -3.80
C ASN A 56 1.22 7.76 -2.76
N ARG A 57 0.49 7.42 -1.70
CA ARG A 57 0.96 6.46 -0.70
C ARG A 57 1.13 5.07 -1.31
N ALA A 58 0.13 4.62 -2.06
CA ALA A 58 0.22 3.33 -2.76
C ALA A 58 1.38 3.33 -3.75
N GLN A 59 1.54 4.42 -4.50
CA GLN A 59 2.60 4.52 -5.49
C GLN A 59 3.98 4.51 -4.83
N SER A 60 4.13 5.12 -3.66
CA SER A 60 5.40 5.08 -2.92
C SER A 60 5.79 3.65 -2.57
N VAL A 61 4.82 2.82 -2.16
CA VAL A 61 5.08 1.42 -1.84
C VAL A 61 5.46 0.65 -3.11
N VAL A 62 4.74 0.86 -4.22
CA VAL A 62 5.05 0.23 -5.50
C VAL A 62 6.47 0.61 -5.94
N ASN A 63 6.82 1.90 -5.83
CA ASN A 63 8.15 2.37 -6.21
C ASN A 63 9.23 1.72 -5.34
N TYR A 64 8.99 1.58 -4.05
CA TYR A 64 9.93 0.91 -3.16
C TYR A 64 10.14 -0.54 -3.56
N LEU A 65 9.06 -1.27 -3.77
CA LEU A 65 9.14 -2.68 -4.18
C LEU A 65 9.85 -2.81 -5.53
N GLY A 66 9.58 -1.88 -6.46
CA GLY A 66 10.27 -1.86 -7.74
C GLY A 66 11.77 -1.65 -7.59
N SER A 67 12.18 -0.80 -6.63
CA SER A 67 13.60 -0.57 -6.36
C SER A 67 14.28 -1.81 -5.80
N ARG A 68 13.48 -2.75 -5.25
CA ARG A 68 13.98 -4.03 -4.74
C ARG A 68 13.90 -5.15 -5.78
N GLY A 69 13.59 -4.82 -7.03
CA GLY A 69 13.65 -5.77 -8.13
C GLY A 69 12.32 -6.39 -8.52
N VAL A 70 11.20 -5.93 -7.96
CA VAL A 70 9.88 -6.43 -8.35
C VAL A 70 9.44 -5.71 -9.62
N ALA A 71 9.05 -6.48 -10.64
CA ALA A 71 8.62 -5.91 -11.91
C ALA A 71 7.33 -5.11 -11.74
N MET A 72 7.27 -3.94 -12.35
CA MET A 72 6.15 -3.01 -12.18
C MET A 72 4.82 -3.61 -12.67
N GLN A 73 4.86 -4.42 -13.72
CA GLN A 73 3.65 -5.04 -14.25
C GLN A 73 3.04 -6.08 -13.33
N ARG A 74 3.73 -6.45 -12.26
CA ARG A 74 3.22 -7.37 -11.25
C ARG A 74 2.54 -6.64 -10.09
N MET A 75 2.47 -5.33 -10.14
CA MET A 75 1.95 -4.51 -9.05
C MET A 75 0.94 -3.51 -9.59
N ALA A 76 -0.13 -3.28 -8.83
CA ALA A 76 -1.12 -2.26 -9.15
C ALA A 76 -1.30 -1.36 -7.93
N ALA A 77 -1.22 -0.05 -8.13
CA ALA A 77 -1.44 0.94 -7.08
C ALA A 77 -2.85 1.50 -7.20
N GLU A 78 -3.54 1.61 -6.07
CA GLU A 78 -4.90 2.10 -6.01
C GLU A 78 -5.07 2.98 -4.77
N GLY A 79 -5.85 4.06 -4.87
CA GLY A 79 -6.16 4.91 -3.74
C GLY A 79 -7.64 4.87 -3.43
N ARG A 80 -7.99 4.76 -2.16
CA ARG A 80 -9.36 4.76 -1.66
C ARG A 80 -9.70 6.00 -0.85
N GLY A 81 -8.77 6.97 -0.75
CA GLY A 81 -8.98 8.19 0.03
C GLY A 81 -9.32 7.85 1.47
N ASP A 82 -10.32 8.55 2.02
CA ASP A 82 -10.77 8.35 3.40
C ASP A 82 -12.03 7.48 3.49
N THR A 83 -12.35 6.71 2.44
CA THR A 83 -13.64 6.02 2.33
C THR A 83 -13.69 4.68 3.05
N GLN A 84 -12.57 4.12 3.49
CA GLN A 84 -12.52 2.80 4.11
C GLN A 84 -11.71 2.82 5.41
N PRO A 85 -12.21 3.51 6.44
CA PRO A 85 -11.50 3.55 7.72
C PRO A 85 -11.52 2.18 8.40
N ILE A 86 -10.43 1.84 9.09
CA ILE A 86 -10.35 0.64 9.91
C ILE A 86 -10.34 0.97 11.40
N ALA A 87 -10.33 2.27 11.74
CA ALA A 87 -10.28 2.71 13.13
C ALA A 87 -11.02 4.05 13.25
N ASP A 88 -11.20 4.49 14.49
CA ASP A 88 -11.96 5.70 14.82
C ASP A 88 -11.19 6.96 14.40
N ASN A 89 -11.74 7.71 13.46
CA ASN A 89 -11.15 8.98 13.02
C ASN A 89 -11.26 10.09 14.08
N ASN A 90 -12.02 9.88 15.15
CA ASN A 90 -12.15 10.87 16.21
C ASN A 90 -10.98 10.85 17.18
N THR A 91 -10.11 9.85 17.11
CA THR A 91 -8.91 9.77 17.95
C THR A 91 -7.66 9.83 17.08
N GLU A 92 -6.58 10.35 17.64
CA GLU A 92 -5.31 10.38 16.88
C GLU A 92 -4.80 8.96 16.61
N ALA A 93 -4.94 8.06 17.58
CA ALA A 93 -4.53 6.67 17.36
C ALA A 93 -5.30 6.04 16.21
N GLY A 94 -6.61 6.31 16.14
CA GLY A 94 -7.44 5.79 15.05
C GLY A 94 -7.06 6.40 13.70
N ARG A 95 -6.83 7.72 13.67
CA ARG A 95 -6.40 8.38 12.44
C ARG A 95 -5.06 7.83 11.96
N ALA A 96 -4.13 7.61 12.90
CA ALA A 96 -2.83 7.04 12.55
C ALA A 96 -2.96 5.66 11.91
N ALA A 97 -3.88 4.83 12.42
CA ALA A 97 -4.14 3.51 11.85
C ALA A 97 -4.76 3.61 10.46
N ASN A 98 -5.57 4.65 10.20
CA ASN A 98 -6.21 4.83 8.91
C ASN A 98 -5.25 5.34 7.82
N ARG A 99 -4.16 6.00 8.21
CA ARG A 99 -3.13 6.48 7.27
C ARG A 99 -2.23 5.31 6.88
N ARG A 100 -2.71 4.48 5.94
CA ARG A 100 -2.05 3.21 5.68
C ARG A 100 -2.06 2.82 4.21
N VAL A 101 -1.17 1.87 3.88
CA VAL A 101 -1.22 1.12 2.62
C VAL A 101 -1.37 -0.36 2.99
N GLU A 102 -2.32 -1.00 2.35
CA GLU A 102 -2.55 -2.44 2.47
C GLU A 102 -2.01 -3.11 1.21
N ILE A 103 -1.31 -4.23 1.40
CA ILE A 103 -0.73 -4.97 0.28
C ILE A 103 -1.42 -6.33 0.24
N TYR A 104 -2.09 -6.60 -0.87
CA TYR A 104 -2.78 -7.87 -1.10
C TYR A 104 -1.99 -8.66 -2.13
N LEU A 105 -1.53 -9.84 -1.73
CA LEU A 105 -0.81 -10.75 -2.62
C LEU A 105 -1.77 -11.81 -3.10
N ARG A 106 -1.78 -12.05 -4.41
CA ARG A 106 -2.74 -12.96 -5.02
C ARG A 106 -2.05 -13.75 -6.12
N ALA A 107 -2.22 -15.08 -6.08
CA ALA A 107 -1.73 -15.92 -7.15
C ALA A 107 -2.59 -15.72 -8.38
N THR A 108 -1.97 -15.54 -9.53
CA THR A 108 -2.71 -15.43 -10.79
C THR A 108 -3.25 -16.80 -11.17
N ALA A 109 -4.45 -16.84 -11.81
CA ALA A 109 -5.00 -18.06 -12.38
C ALA A 109 -4.20 -18.40 -13.63
N GLN A 110 -3.52 -19.46 -13.60
CA GLN A 110 -2.72 -19.86 -14.74
C GLN A 110 -3.50 -20.89 -15.51
N HIS A 111 -3.42 -20.94 -15.61
CA HIS A 111 -3.60 -21.87 -15.97
C HIS A 111 -3.17 -22.55 -16.49
N GLN A 112 -3.13 -22.85 -16.30
CA GLN A 112 -2.83 -23.51 -16.56
C GLN A 112 -2.94 -24.20 -17.28
N GLY A 113 -3.01 -24.04 -17.46
CA GLY A 113 -3.10 -24.75 -18.15
C GLY A 113 -2.75 -25.48 -18.70
N GLY A 114 -2.67 -25.41 -18.60
CA GLY A 114 -2.35 -25.99 -19.23
C GLY A 114 -2.22 -26.09 -19.46
#